data_3c341e96a16e3afc5373ab14fa16e3bf
#
_entry.id   3c341e96a16e3afc5373ab14fa16e3bf
#
_cell.length_a   1.000
_cell.length_b   1.000
_cell.length_c   1.000
_cell.angle_alpha   90.00
_cell.angle_beta   90.00
_cell.angle_gamma   90.00
#
_symmetry.space_group_name_H-M   'P 1'
#
loop_
_entity.id
_entity.type
_entity.pdbx_description
1 polymer ?
#
loop_
_entity_poly.entity_id
_entity_poly.type
_entity_poly.pdbx_seq_one_letter_code
_entity_poly.pdbx_strand_id
1 'polypeptide(L)'
;MGANAYLSDRERRILENAVVGIAGAGGLGSNCAMHLVRAGVRRFVIADFDVVGESNLNRQFFFRDQLGRKKVDALAENLRRIESDLELDLRDVRLAPDNIDWTFSGCSVIVEAFDSADAKAMLLHAVLYLFAKQDRDDGVGLHCGSDSDARAYRRKTIANVA
;
A
#
# COMPACT_ATOMS: atom_id res chain seq x y z
N MET A 1 -5.45 21.73 9.37
CA MET A 1 -4.25 22.08 10.16
C MET A 1 -3.41 20.82 10.24
N GLY A 2 -2.30 20.81 9.54
CA GLY A 2 -1.63 19.58 9.19
C GLY A 2 -0.90 18.91 10.35
N ALA A 3 -1.07 17.60 10.45
CA ALA A 3 -0.29 16.68 11.31
C ALA A 3 1.22 16.66 10.99
N ASN A 4 1.70 17.52 10.10
CA ASN A 4 3.03 17.49 9.49
C ASN A 4 3.95 18.64 9.93
N ALA A 5 3.74 19.21 11.12
CA ALA A 5 4.59 20.30 11.63
C ALA A 5 6.07 19.91 11.83
N TYR A 6 6.38 18.61 11.84
CA TYR A 6 7.73 18.07 12.04
C TYR A 6 8.44 17.64 10.75
N LEU A 7 7.73 17.67 9.61
CA LEU A 7 8.31 17.29 8.32
C LEU A 7 8.81 18.51 7.54
N SER A 8 9.97 18.37 6.92
CA SER A 8 10.46 19.34 5.95
C SER A 8 9.55 19.39 4.72
N ASP A 9 9.59 20.47 3.94
CA ASP A 9 8.82 20.60 2.71
C ASP A 9 9.16 19.53 1.67
N ARG A 10 10.39 19.02 1.68
CA ARG A 10 10.83 17.90 0.84
C ARG A 10 10.13 16.60 1.23
N GLU A 11 10.13 16.26 2.53
CA GLU A 11 9.49 15.04 3.04
C GLU A 11 7.99 15.07 2.81
N ARG A 12 7.37 16.21 3.02
CA ARG A 12 5.94 16.42 2.76
C ARG A 12 5.59 16.14 1.31
N ARG A 13 6.34 16.72 0.36
CA ARG A 13 6.16 16.45 -1.07
C ARG A 13 6.37 14.99 -1.45
N ILE A 14 7.31 14.29 -0.81
CA ILE A 14 7.50 12.85 -1.04
C ILE A 14 6.25 12.07 -0.63
N LEU A 15 5.69 12.33 0.55
CA LEU A 15 4.49 11.64 1.03
C LEU A 15 3.25 11.96 0.18
N GLU A 16 3.03 13.22 -0.16
CA GLU A 16 1.91 13.65 -1.00
C GLU A 16 1.96 13.05 -2.41
N ASN A 17 3.16 12.79 -2.95
CA ASN A 17 3.34 12.21 -4.27
C ASN A 17 3.44 10.67 -4.27
N ALA A 18 3.61 10.05 -3.12
CA ALA A 18 3.65 8.60 -3.03
C ALA A 18 2.30 7.96 -3.34
N VAL A 19 2.31 6.90 -4.15
CA VAL A 19 1.16 5.99 -4.31
C VAL A 19 1.46 4.72 -3.52
N VAL A 20 0.67 4.46 -2.49
CA VAL A 20 0.91 3.33 -1.58
C VAL A 20 -0.11 2.23 -1.83
N GLY A 21 0.39 1.04 -2.19
CA GLY A 21 -0.41 -0.18 -2.27
C GLY A 21 -0.55 -0.82 -0.89
N ILE A 22 -1.76 -1.19 -0.50
CA ILE A 22 -2.03 -1.95 0.73
C ILE A 22 -2.54 -3.33 0.31
N ALA A 23 -1.72 -4.35 0.52
CA ALA A 23 -2.06 -5.73 0.23
C ALA A 23 -2.65 -6.40 1.48
N GLY A 24 -3.98 -6.37 1.60
CA GLY A 24 -4.76 -6.81 2.75
C GLY A 24 -5.19 -5.65 3.65
N ALA A 25 -6.50 -5.55 3.93
CA ALA A 25 -7.12 -4.53 4.79
C ALA A 25 -7.50 -5.09 6.18
N GLY A 26 -6.75 -6.05 6.67
CA GLY A 26 -6.92 -6.64 8.00
C GLY A 26 -6.34 -5.79 9.13
N GLY A 27 -5.89 -6.46 10.21
CA GLY A 27 -5.34 -5.79 11.40
C GLY A 27 -4.12 -4.92 11.12
N LEU A 28 -3.19 -5.41 10.30
CA LEU A 28 -2.00 -4.65 9.89
C LEU A 28 -2.35 -3.56 8.87
N GLY A 29 -3.01 -3.95 7.76
CA GLY A 29 -3.23 -3.04 6.63
C GLY A 29 -4.18 -1.90 6.95
N SER A 30 -5.29 -2.13 7.64
CA SER A 30 -6.24 -1.07 7.98
C SER A 30 -5.62 -0.02 8.91
N ASN A 31 -4.84 -0.45 9.90
CA ASN A 31 -4.16 0.46 10.81
C ASN A 31 -2.98 1.18 10.13
N CYS A 32 -2.20 0.45 9.30
CA CYS A 32 -1.13 1.08 8.51
C CYS A 32 -1.67 2.18 7.60
N ALA A 33 -2.75 1.90 6.85
CA ALA A 33 -3.40 2.91 6.00
C ALA A 33 -3.84 4.14 6.79
N MET A 34 -4.48 3.94 7.96
CA MET A 34 -4.88 5.03 8.85
C MET A 34 -3.68 5.90 9.29
N HIS A 35 -2.57 5.28 9.68
CA HIS A 35 -1.37 6.02 10.09
C HIS A 35 -0.72 6.76 8.91
N LEU A 36 -0.68 6.15 7.73
CA LEU A 36 -0.13 6.78 6.52
C LEU A 36 -0.94 8.00 6.08
N VAL A 37 -2.28 7.94 6.13
CA VAL A 37 -3.14 9.10 5.88
C VAL A 37 -2.81 10.24 6.85
N ARG A 38 -2.67 9.93 8.15
CA ARG A 38 -2.28 10.92 9.17
C ARG A 38 -0.88 11.48 8.95
N ALA A 39 0.04 10.68 8.40
CA ALA A 39 1.38 11.12 8.03
C ALA A 39 1.43 12.00 6.77
N GLY A 40 0.34 12.05 5.98
CA GLY A 40 0.24 12.92 4.81
C GLY A 40 0.23 12.20 3.46
N VAL A 41 0.19 10.88 3.43
CA VAL A 41 -0.03 10.14 2.17
C VAL A 41 -1.46 10.38 1.70
N ARG A 42 -1.62 10.64 0.40
CA ARG A 42 -2.92 10.99 -0.21
C ARG A 42 -3.43 9.96 -1.22
N ARG A 43 -2.57 9.09 -1.74
CA ARG A 43 -2.92 8.17 -2.82
C ARG A 43 -2.68 6.73 -2.41
N PHE A 44 -3.73 5.91 -2.52
CA PHE A 44 -3.69 4.51 -2.14
C PHE A 44 -4.33 3.61 -3.18
N VAL A 45 -3.76 2.41 -3.34
CA VAL A 45 -4.42 1.25 -3.93
C VAL A 45 -4.65 0.24 -2.80
N ILE A 46 -5.88 -0.07 -2.47
CA ILE A 46 -6.23 -0.96 -1.36
C ILE A 46 -6.88 -2.22 -1.91
N ALA A 47 -6.27 -3.38 -1.67
CA ALA A 47 -6.75 -4.67 -2.16
C ALA A 47 -7.07 -5.62 -1.00
N ASP A 48 -8.33 -6.04 -0.91
CA ASP A 48 -8.83 -7.05 0.02
C ASP A 48 -10.15 -7.60 -0.54
N PHE A 49 -10.46 -8.87 -0.27
CA PHE A 49 -11.69 -9.53 -0.75
C PHE A 49 -12.69 -9.84 0.36
N ASP A 50 -12.31 -9.60 1.62
CA ASP A 50 -13.11 -9.94 2.78
C ASP A 50 -14.20 -8.90 3.09
N VAL A 51 -15.11 -9.31 3.94
CA VAL A 51 -16.09 -8.44 4.60
C VAL A 51 -15.71 -8.19 6.06
N VAL A 52 -16.21 -7.11 6.62
CA VAL A 52 -16.03 -6.78 8.04
C VAL A 52 -16.83 -7.75 8.89
N GLY A 53 -16.14 -8.55 9.70
CA GLY A 53 -16.72 -9.47 10.65
C GLY A 53 -16.64 -8.97 12.09
N GLU A 54 -17.48 -9.50 13.00
CA GLU A 54 -17.46 -9.08 14.40
C GLU A 54 -16.10 -9.35 15.08
N SER A 55 -15.45 -10.47 14.75
CA SER A 55 -14.11 -10.80 15.24
C SER A 55 -13.00 -9.86 14.78
N ASN A 56 -13.27 -9.00 13.81
CA ASN A 56 -12.32 -8.02 13.31
C ASN A 56 -12.27 -6.74 14.16
N LEU A 57 -13.37 -6.41 14.84
CA LEU A 57 -13.56 -5.12 15.52
C LEU A 57 -12.60 -4.90 16.70
N ASN A 58 -11.99 -5.96 17.20
CA ASN A 58 -11.04 -5.87 18.33
C ASN A 58 -9.65 -5.32 17.94
N ARG A 59 -9.28 -5.33 16.64
CA ARG A 59 -7.93 -4.94 16.21
C ARG A 59 -7.84 -4.29 14.83
N GLN A 60 -8.92 -4.30 14.04
CA GLN A 60 -8.96 -3.69 12.71
C GLN A 60 -9.64 -2.32 12.79
N PHE A 61 -9.30 -1.42 11.89
CA PHE A 61 -9.84 -0.06 11.86
C PHE A 61 -11.25 -0.04 11.21
N PHE A 62 -12.18 -0.77 11.82
CA PHE A 62 -13.59 -0.83 11.44
C PHE A 62 -14.50 -0.58 12.63
N PHE A 63 -15.76 -0.24 12.33
CA PHE A 63 -16.78 0.08 13.32
C PHE A 63 -17.96 -0.89 13.24
N ARG A 64 -18.76 -0.96 14.31
CA ARG A 64 -19.87 -1.93 14.45
C ARG A 64 -20.95 -1.77 13.38
N ASP A 65 -21.21 -0.56 12.92
CA ASP A 65 -22.16 -0.23 11.85
C ASP A 65 -21.68 -0.63 10.45
N GLN A 66 -20.43 -1.07 10.33
CA GLN A 66 -19.83 -1.52 9.07
C GLN A 66 -19.84 -3.06 8.92
N LEU A 67 -20.43 -3.80 9.87
CA LEU A 67 -20.50 -5.26 9.80
C LEU A 67 -21.18 -5.72 8.49
N GLY A 68 -20.56 -6.73 7.85
CA GLY A 68 -21.02 -7.29 6.57
C GLY A 68 -20.65 -6.49 5.33
N ARG A 69 -20.08 -5.29 5.46
CA ARG A 69 -19.59 -4.49 4.33
C ARG A 69 -18.22 -4.99 3.85
N LYS A 70 -17.90 -4.78 2.58
CA LYS A 70 -16.57 -5.06 2.05
C LYS A 70 -15.51 -4.25 2.81
N LYS A 71 -14.42 -4.88 3.18
CA LYS A 71 -13.35 -4.21 3.94
C LYS A 71 -12.77 -3.01 3.19
N VAL A 72 -12.60 -3.10 1.89
CA VAL A 72 -12.07 -2.00 1.08
C VAL A 72 -12.98 -0.77 1.14
N ASP A 73 -14.31 -0.96 1.07
CA ASP A 73 -15.28 0.14 1.10
C ASP A 73 -15.37 0.77 2.51
N ALA A 74 -15.43 -0.08 3.54
CA ALA A 74 -15.49 0.36 4.93
C ALA A 74 -14.21 1.13 5.32
N LEU A 75 -13.05 0.62 4.91
CA LEU A 75 -11.78 1.31 5.15
C LEU A 75 -11.72 2.65 4.44
N ALA A 76 -12.12 2.71 3.17
CA ALA A 76 -12.14 3.95 2.41
C ALA A 76 -13.00 5.04 3.07
N GLU A 77 -14.17 4.67 3.58
CA GLU A 77 -15.03 5.58 4.35
C GLU A 77 -14.32 6.11 5.60
N ASN A 78 -13.69 5.21 6.37
CA ASN A 78 -12.98 5.58 7.60
C ASN A 78 -11.78 6.49 7.33
N LEU A 79 -11.02 6.23 6.26
CA LEU A 79 -9.89 7.06 5.86
C LEU A 79 -10.35 8.46 5.43
N ARG A 80 -11.47 8.57 4.67
CA ARG A 80 -12.04 9.87 4.26
C ARG A 80 -12.56 10.70 5.43
N ARG A 81 -12.87 10.08 6.56
CA ARG A 81 -13.21 10.82 7.81
C ARG A 81 -11.98 11.46 8.45
N ILE A 82 -10.77 10.99 8.15
CA ILE A 82 -9.51 11.60 8.61
C ILE A 82 -9.10 12.70 7.64
N GLU A 83 -9.17 12.40 6.34
CA GLU A 83 -8.79 13.31 5.27
C GLU A 83 -9.74 13.11 4.09
N SER A 84 -10.47 14.15 3.72
CA SER A 84 -11.51 14.07 2.69
C SER A 84 -10.95 13.98 1.28
N ASP A 85 -9.75 14.54 1.07
CA ASP A 85 -9.13 14.66 -0.25
C ASP A 85 -8.13 13.52 -0.50
N LEU A 86 -8.66 12.29 -0.52
CA LEU A 86 -7.90 11.07 -0.78
C LEU A 86 -8.25 10.48 -2.14
N GLU A 87 -7.22 10.14 -2.91
CA GLU A 87 -7.33 9.33 -4.12
C GLU A 87 -7.23 7.85 -3.72
N LEU A 88 -8.35 7.14 -3.73
CA LEU A 88 -8.45 5.74 -3.32
C LEU A 88 -8.88 4.87 -4.50
N ASP A 89 -8.01 3.97 -4.93
CA ASP A 89 -8.32 2.87 -5.85
C ASP A 89 -8.60 1.61 -5.04
N LEU A 90 -9.86 1.19 -5.02
CA LEU A 90 -10.34 0.08 -4.20
C LEU A 90 -10.47 -1.18 -5.04
N ARG A 91 -9.80 -2.24 -4.65
CA ARG A 91 -9.75 -3.52 -5.35
C ARG A 91 -10.36 -4.61 -4.47
N ASP A 92 -11.64 -4.91 -4.72
CA ASP A 92 -12.32 -6.07 -4.10
C ASP A 92 -11.87 -7.35 -4.81
N VAL A 93 -10.68 -7.83 -4.47
CA VAL A 93 -10.04 -8.95 -5.13
C VAL A 93 -9.18 -9.77 -4.18
N ARG A 94 -9.24 -11.10 -4.32
CA ARG A 94 -8.26 -11.99 -3.69
C ARG A 94 -6.94 -11.89 -4.48
N LEU A 95 -5.89 -11.43 -3.81
CA LEU A 95 -4.57 -11.32 -4.43
C LEU A 95 -3.99 -12.70 -4.73
N ALA A 96 -3.46 -12.84 -5.93
CA ALA A 96 -2.81 -14.03 -6.47
C ALA A 96 -1.64 -13.62 -7.37
N PRO A 97 -0.70 -14.52 -7.70
CA PRO A 97 0.50 -14.17 -8.48
C PRO A 97 0.20 -13.50 -9.82
N ASP A 98 -0.90 -13.87 -10.47
CA ASP A 98 -1.30 -13.39 -11.79
C ASP A 98 -1.97 -12.00 -11.78
N ASN A 99 -2.38 -11.50 -10.60
CA ASN A 99 -3.06 -10.21 -10.50
C ASN A 99 -2.29 -9.12 -9.73
N ILE A 100 -1.19 -9.46 -9.06
CA ILE A 100 -0.40 -8.49 -8.27
C ILE A 100 0.15 -7.37 -9.13
N ASP A 101 0.63 -7.68 -10.35
CA ASP A 101 1.22 -6.68 -11.23
C ASP A 101 0.20 -5.58 -11.59
N TRP A 102 -0.93 -5.97 -12.18
CA TRP A 102 -1.93 -5.00 -12.57
C TRP A 102 -2.60 -4.31 -11.38
N THR A 103 -2.68 -5.00 -10.22
CA THR A 103 -3.24 -4.40 -9.00
C THR A 103 -2.38 -3.25 -8.48
N PHE A 104 -1.05 -3.42 -8.49
CA PHE A 104 -0.12 -2.46 -7.87
C PHE A 104 0.86 -1.81 -8.86
N SER A 105 0.57 -1.84 -10.17
CA SER A 105 1.48 -1.32 -11.21
C SER A 105 1.86 0.14 -11.01
N GLY A 106 0.95 0.97 -10.50
CA GLY A 106 1.19 2.39 -10.26
C GLY A 106 1.78 2.74 -8.88
N CYS A 107 1.94 1.75 -8.00
CA CYS A 107 2.41 1.99 -6.63
C CYS A 107 3.93 2.18 -6.57
N SER A 108 4.38 3.18 -5.81
CA SER A 108 5.79 3.38 -5.47
C SER A 108 6.23 2.54 -4.26
N VAL A 109 5.29 2.21 -3.39
CA VAL A 109 5.48 1.37 -2.20
C VAL A 109 4.34 0.39 -2.12
N ILE A 110 4.61 -0.87 -1.77
CA ILE A 110 3.60 -1.87 -1.47
C ILE A 110 3.79 -2.32 -0.03
N VAL A 111 2.74 -2.20 0.78
CA VAL A 111 2.67 -2.69 2.16
C VAL A 111 2.12 -4.10 2.12
N GLU A 112 2.91 -5.06 2.56
CA GLU A 112 2.48 -6.42 2.81
C GLU A 112 1.78 -6.47 4.18
N ALA A 113 0.49 -6.86 4.21
CA ALA A 113 -0.34 -6.86 5.42
C ALA A 113 -1.20 -8.13 5.56
N PHE A 114 -0.72 -9.26 5.04
CA PHE A 114 -1.36 -10.55 5.21
C PHE A 114 -1.09 -11.16 6.58
N ASP A 115 -1.93 -12.06 7.03
CA ASP A 115 -1.78 -12.86 8.24
C ASP A 115 -1.12 -14.23 7.97
N SER A 116 -1.22 -14.73 6.73
CA SER A 116 -0.70 -16.04 6.31
C SER A 116 0.72 -15.93 5.78
N ALA A 117 1.62 -16.81 6.23
CA ALA A 117 2.99 -16.89 5.74
C ALA A 117 3.07 -17.19 4.24
N ASP A 118 2.16 -18.03 3.73
CA ASP A 118 2.10 -18.36 2.30
C ASP A 118 1.73 -17.15 1.45
N ALA A 119 0.74 -16.35 1.91
CA ALA A 119 0.34 -15.14 1.21
C ALA A 119 1.46 -14.07 1.24
N LYS A 120 2.21 -13.94 2.34
CA LYS A 120 3.39 -13.09 2.44
C LYS A 120 4.47 -13.53 1.42
N ALA A 121 4.80 -14.82 1.40
CA ALA A 121 5.79 -15.37 0.47
C ALA A 121 5.35 -15.17 -0.99
N MET A 122 4.08 -15.41 -1.30
CA MET A 122 3.49 -15.22 -2.62
C MET A 122 3.66 -13.78 -3.11
N LEU A 123 3.28 -12.79 -2.29
CA LEU A 123 3.43 -11.37 -2.66
C LEU A 123 4.89 -11.01 -2.88
N LEU A 124 5.77 -11.42 -1.96
CA LEU A 124 7.20 -11.14 -2.05
C LEU A 124 7.80 -11.70 -3.35
N HIS A 125 7.51 -12.97 -3.68
CA HIS A 125 7.98 -13.60 -4.91
C HIS A 125 7.46 -12.88 -6.16
N ALA A 126 6.16 -12.54 -6.19
CA ALA A 126 5.57 -11.84 -7.33
C ALA A 126 6.21 -10.46 -7.54
N VAL A 127 6.41 -9.70 -6.47
CA VAL A 127 7.00 -8.36 -6.57
C VAL A 127 8.48 -8.43 -6.95
N LEU A 128 9.25 -9.37 -6.40
CA LEU A 128 10.66 -9.59 -6.80
C LEU A 128 10.79 -10.00 -8.27
N TYR A 129 9.87 -10.85 -8.76
CA TYR A 129 9.82 -11.23 -10.17
C TYR A 129 9.55 -10.02 -11.07
N LEU A 130 8.65 -9.13 -10.67
CA LEU A 130 8.32 -7.91 -11.40
C LEU A 130 9.52 -6.94 -11.46
N PHE A 131 10.25 -6.77 -10.37
CA PHE A 131 11.48 -5.99 -10.35
C PHE A 131 12.53 -6.57 -11.30
N ALA A 132 12.77 -7.88 -11.23
CA ALA A 132 13.74 -8.54 -12.09
C ALA A 132 13.34 -8.52 -13.58
N LYS A 133 12.05 -8.40 -13.91
CA LYS A 133 11.55 -8.24 -15.27
C LYS A 133 11.77 -6.80 -15.75
N GLN A 134 11.44 -5.82 -14.93
CA GLN A 134 11.59 -4.40 -15.28
C GLN A 134 13.05 -4.02 -15.52
N ASP A 135 13.98 -4.50 -14.70
CA ASP A 135 15.43 -4.28 -14.89
C ASP A 135 15.94 -4.87 -16.22
N ARG A 136 15.32 -5.94 -16.72
CA ARG A 136 15.66 -6.54 -18.01
C ARG A 136 15.09 -5.76 -19.20
N ASP A 137 13.87 -5.25 -19.09
CA ASP A 137 13.21 -4.50 -20.14
C ASP A 137 13.83 -3.10 -20.31
N ASP A 138 14.34 -2.50 -19.23
CA ASP A 138 15.01 -1.20 -19.24
C ASP A 138 16.49 -1.27 -19.69
N GLY A 139 17.01 -2.46 -19.97
CA GLY A 139 18.38 -2.68 -20.45
C GLY A 139 19.47 -2.31 -19.45
N VAL A 140 19.13 -2.14 -18.18
CA VAL A 140 20.05 -1.83 -17.10
C VAL A 140 20.59 -3.13 -16.53
N GLY A 141 21.66 -3.64 -17.14
CA GLY A 141 22.50 -4.65 -16.51
C GLY A 141 23.02 -4.13 -15.17
N LEU A 142 23.08 -5.00 -14.17
CA LEU A 142 23.69 -4.73 -12.87
C LEU A 142 25.10 -4.13 -13.01
N HIS A 143 25.20 -2.82 -13.06
CA HIS A 143 26.47 -2.11 -12.91
C HIS A 143 26.58 -1.64 -11.45
N CYS A 144 27.39 -2.35 -10.71
CA CYS A 144 28.00 -1.85 -9.48
C CYS A 144 29.05 -0.81 -9.91
N GLY A 145 28.68 0.45 -9.92
CA GLY A 145 29.54 1.57 -10.29
C GLY A 145 28.99 2.85 -9.71
N SER A 146 29.81 3.49 -8.87
CA SER A 146 29.62 4.86 -8.43
C SER A 146 29.46 5.77 -9.63
N ASP A 147 28.29 6.39 -9.81
CA ASP A 147 28.27 7.80 -10.21
C ASP A 147 26.89 8.46 -10.16
N SER A 148 26.96 9.74 -9.92
CA SER A 148 25.97 10.76 -9.73
C SER A 148 25.17 11.06 -11.00
N ASP A 149 24.12 10.32 -11.31
CA ASP A 149 23.08 10.77 -12.21
C ASP A 149 21.71 10.38 -11.65
N ALA A 150 21.04 11.38 -11.09
CA ALA A 150 19.71 11.29 -10.52
C ALA A 150 18.65 11.17 -11.64
N ARG A 151 18.65 10.08 -12.38
CA ARG A 151 17.48 9.61 -13.10
C ARG A 151 16.55 8.96 -12.09
N ALA A 152 15.33 9.46 -12.03
CA ALA A 152 14.32 9.06 -11.08
C ALA A 152 14.04 7.55 -11.19
N TYR A 153 14.78 6.75 -10.45
CA TYR A 153 14.49 5.34 -10.20
C TYR A 153 13.16 5.30 -9.44
N ARG A 154 12.11 4.88 -10.11
CA ARG A 154 10.87 4.45 -9.44
C ARG A 154 11.15 3.10 -8.77
N ARG A 155 11.84 3.13 -7.65
CA ARG A 155 12.00 1.93 -6.83
C ARG A 155 10.66 1.62 -6.16
N LYS A 156 10.03 0.53 -6.54
CA LYS A 156 8.96 -0.06 -5.72
C LYS A 156 9.61 -0.60 -4.45
N THR A 157 9.14 -0.19 -3.31
CA THR A 157 9.63 -0.66 -2.01
C THR A 157 8.55 -1.54 -1.38
N ILE A 158 8.94 -2.70 -0.88
CA ILE A 158 8.06 -3.53 -0.05
C ILE A 158 8.30 -3.14 1.39
N ALA A 159 7.27 -2.67 2.07
CA ALA A 159 7.28 -2.47 3.50
C ALA A 159 6.58 -3.65 4.19
N ASN A 160 7.31 -4.39 5.01
CA ASN A 160 6.73 -5.40 5.89
C ASN A 160 6.36 -4.72 7.21
N VAL A 161 5.11 -4.82 7.58
CA VAL A 161 4.61 -4.34 8.89
C VAL A 161 4.52 -5.58 9.78
N ALA A 162 5.58 -5.82 10.56
CA ALA A 162 5.64 -6.88 11.56
C ALA A 162 4.83 -6.53 12.82
#